data_ca3fdfb51ab44b0abf18aa49bacc9031
#
_entry.id   ca3fdfb51ab44b0abf18aa49bacc9031
#
_cell.length_a   1.000
_cell.length_b   1.000
_cell.length_c   1.000
_cell.angle_alpha   90.00
_cell.angle_beta   90.00
_cell.angle_gamma   90.00
#
_symmetry.space_group_name_H-M   'P 1'
#
loop_
_entity.id
_entity.type
_entity.pdbx_description
1 polymer ?
#
loop_
_entity_poly.entity_id
_entity_poly.type
_entity_poly.pdbx_seq_one_letter_code
_entity_poly.pdbx_strand_id
1 'polypeptide(L)'
;MRELMVYLLCAGIIVSSLLAVRLGSLTAAMVSGGLASLFAAVCYVVLGAPDVAMTEASIGSGLSTLIFLYAIRRTTGAEDSPWRN
;
A
#
# COMPACT_ATOMS: atom_id res chain seq x y z
N MET A 1 4.06 24.96 -6.14
CA MET A 1 3.30 23.84 -6.71
C MET A 1 3.82 22.51 -6.25
N ARG A 2 5.12 22.29 -6.45
CA ARG A 2 5.70 20.99 -6.06
C ARG A 2 5.55 20.73 -4.56
N GLU A 3 5.77 21.75 -3.77
CA GLU A 3 5.68 21.62 -2.31
C GLU A 3 4.27 21.24 -1.89
N LEU A 4 3.28 21.85 -2.52
CA LEU A 4 1.90 21.56 -2.20
C LEU A 4 1.56 20.09 -2.54
N MET A 5 2.04 19.63 -3.68
CA MET A 5 1.83 18.26 -4.08
C MET A 5 2.46 17.28 -3.10
N VAL A 6 3.67 17.61 -2.64
CA VAL A 6 4.36 16.75 -1.68
C VAL A 6 3.57 16.68 -0.37
N TYR A 7 3.06 17.82 0.09
CA TYR A 7 2.28 17.83 1.32
C TYR A 7 1.01 17.01 1.18
N LEU A 8 0.33 17.13 0.05
CA LEU A 8 -0.88 16.37 -0.20
C LEU A 8 -0.60 14.87 -0.25
N LEU A 9 0.49 14.51 -0.90
CA LEU A 9 0.88 13.09 -0.98
C LEU A 9 1.25 12.54 0.38
N CYS A 10 1.96 13.31 1.16
CA CYS A 10 2.32 12.88 2.52
C CYS A 10 1.08 12.69 3.37
N ALA A 11 0.12 13.60 3.25
CA ALA A 11 -1.13 13.45 3.97
C ALA A 11 -1.86 12.18 3.55
N GLY A 12 -1.86 11.91 2.26
CA GLY A 12 -2.46 10.68 1.75
C GLY A 12 -1.80 9.45 2.31
N ILE A 13 -0.48 9.46 2.39
CA ILE A 13 0.27 8.33 2.94
C ILE A 13 -0.12 8.12 4.40
N ILE A 14 -0.17 9.19 5.16
CA ILE A 14 -0.51 9.09 6.58
C ILE A 14 -1.93 8.56 6.76
N VAL A 15 -2.88 9.08 6.01
CA VAL A 15 -4.26 8.64 6.11
C VAL A 15 -4.38 7.17 5.72
N SER A 16 -3.74 6.78 4.62
CA SER A 16 -3.80 5.40 4.16
C SER A 16 -3.19 4.46 5.18
N SER A 17 -2.08 4.87 5.79
CA SER A 17 -1.41 4.05 6.79
C SER A 17 -2.26 3.89 8.03
N LEU A 18 -2.92 4.96 8.45
CA LEU A 18 -3.81 4.88 9.60
C LEU A 18 -4.99 3.97 9.34
N LEU A 19 -5.55 4.05 8.13
CA LEU A 19 -6.63 3.17 7.75
C LEU A 19 -6.18 1.72 7.76
N ALA A 20 -4.97 1.46 7.28
CA ALA A 20 -4.45 0.11 7.25
C ALA A 20 -4.37 -0.49 8.65
N VAL A 21 -3.99 0.32 9.63
CA VAL A 21 -3.86 -0.15 11.00
C VAL A 21 -5.22 -0.29 11.67
N ARG A 22 -6.16 0.58 11.33
CA ARG A 22 -7.43 0.63 12.02
C ARG A 22 -8.47 -0.33 11.49
N LEU A 23 -8.32 -0.75 10.24
CA LEU A 23 -9.31 -1.64 9.65
C LEU A 23 -9.27 -3.00 10.31
N GLY A 24 -10.45 -3.56 10.53
CA GLY A 24 -10.55 -4.84 11.19
C GLY A 24 -10.22 -6.03 10.30
N SER A 25 -10.26 -5.83 9.00
CA SER A 25 -9.98 -6.91 8.06
C SER A 25 -8.52 -6.87 7.62
N LEU A 26 -7.88 -8.03 7.62
CA LEU A 26 -6.51 -8.11 7.15
C LEU A 26 -6.40 -7.78 5.67
N THR A 27 -7.37 -8.22 4.90
CA THR A 27 -7.37 -7.93 3.46
C THR A 27 -7.51 -6.44 3.21
N ALA A 28 -8.42 -5.78 3.92
CA ALA A 28 -8.61 -4.35 3.76
C ALA A 28 -7.37 -3.58 4.21
N ALA A 29 -6.75 -4.03 5.30
CA ALA A 29 -5.53 -3.39 5.78
C ALA A 29 -4.41 -3.51 4.76
N MET A 30 -4.29 -4.66 4.11
CA MET A 30 -3.29 -4.88 3.09
C MET A 30 -3.52 -3.97 1.88
N VAL A 31 -4.76 -3.82 1.46
CA VAL A 31 -5.09 -2.95 0.34
C VAL A 31 -4.76 -1.49 0.67
N SER A 32 -5.07 -1.09 1.89
CA SER A 32 -4.74 0.27 2.32
C SER A 32 -3.23 0.48 2.36
N GLY A 33 -2.49 -0.52 2.78
CA GLY A 33 -1.04 -0.46 2.76
C GLY A 33 -0.50 -0.31 1.35
N GLY A 34 -1.09 -1.04 0.40
CA GLY A 34 -0.70 -0.92 -1.00
C GLY A 34 -0.97 0.47 -1.54
N LEU A 35 -2.09 1.06 -1.12
CA LEU A 35 -2.41 2.41 -1.53
C LEU A 35 -1.37 3.40 -1.00
N ALA A 36 -0.94 3.22 0.25
CA ALA A 36 0.11 4.06 0.83
C ALA A 36 1.40 3.95 0.02
N SER A 37 1.72 2.74 -0.43
CA SER A 37 2.91 2.53 -1.27
C SER A 37 2.79 3.28 -2.60
N LEU A 38 1.61 3.31 -3.19
CA LEU A 38 1.39 4.04 -4.42
C LEU A 38 1.59 5.54 -4.21
N PHE A 39 1.05 6.06 -3.12
CA PHE A 39 1.28 7.47 -2.78
C PHE A 39 2.76 7.75 -2.61
N ALA A 40 3.48 6.85 -1.95
CA ALA A 40 4.91 7.02 -1.77
C ALA A 40 5.65 7.02 -3.11
N ALA A 41 5.23 6.14 -4.04
CA ALA A 41 5.84 6.09 -5.35
C ALA A 41 5.65 7.40 -6.10
N VAL A 42 4.46 7.97 -6.04
CA VAL A 42 4.19 9.24 -6.69
C VAL A 42 5.04 10.34 -6.03
N CYS A 43 5.19 10.27 -4.72
CA CYS A 43 6.01 11.22 -3.99
C CYS A 43 7.44 11.18 -4.49
N TYR A 44 7.99 10.00 -4.73
CA TYR A 44 9.34 9.85 -5.25
C TYR A 44 9.46 10.45 -6.63
N VAL A 45 8.45 10.30 -7.47
CA VAL A 45 8.47 10.89 -8.80
C VAL A 45 8.54 12.41 -8.70
N VAL A 46 7.71 12.98 -7.82
CA VAL A 46 7.69 14.43 -7.63
C VAL A 46 9.03 14.94 -7.12
N LEU A 47 9.67 14.16 -6.26
CA LEU A 47 10.96 14.55 -5.69
C LEU A 47 12.13 14.33 -6.66
N GLY A 48 11.87 13.78 -7.83
CA GLY A 48 12.91 13.59 -8.82
C GLY A 48 13.64 12.27 -8.72
N ALA A 49 13.01 11.25 -8.16
CA ALA A 49 13.61 9.93 -8.02
C ALA A 49 12.75 8.89 -8.73
N PRO A 50 12.66 8.93 -10.07
CA PRO A 50 11.80 8.00 -10.78
C PRO A 50 12.24 6.54 -10.67
N ASP A 51 13.54 6.29 -10.56
CA ASP A 51 14.01 4.92 -10.41
C ASP A 51 13.50 4.30 -9.12
N VAL A 52 13.57 5.06 -8.02
CA VAL A 52 13.07 4.60 -6.74
C VAL A 52 11.57 4.45 -6.79
N ALA A 53 10.89 5.35 -7.49
CA ALA A 53 9.43 5.29 -7.60
C ALA A 53 8.99 4.01 -8.29
N MET A 54 9.66 3.63 -9.37
CA MET A 54 9.32 2.41 -10.09
C MET A 54 9.55 1.19 -9.22
N THR A 55 10.66 1.17 -8.49
CA THR A 55 10.95 0.07 -7.60
C THR A 55 9.91 -0.04 -6.48
N GLU A 56 9.56 1.10 -5.90
CA GLU A 56 8.57 1.11 -4.82
C GLU A 56 7.21 0.65 -5.31
N ALA A 57 6.80 1.12 -6.48
CA ALA A 57 5.49 0.73 -7.01
C ALA A 57 5.45 -0.77 -7.31
N SER A 58 6.52 -1.30 -7.88
CA SER A 58 6.56 -2.72 -8.24
C SER A 58 6.57 -3.60 -7.02
N ILE A 59 7.40 -3.30 -6.05
CA ILE A 59 7.55 -4.15 -4.86
C ILE A 59 6.49 -3.84 -3.84
N GLY A 60 6.24 -2.56 -3.57
CA GLY A 60 5.31 -2.18 -2.51
C GLY A 60 3.87 -2.51 -2.83
N SER A 61 3.40 -2.15 -4.02
CA SER A 61 2.00 -2.37 -4.35
C SER A 61 1.77 -3.69 -5.10
N GLY A 62 2.80 -4.25 -5.69
CA GLY A 62 2.67 -5.48 -6.45
C GLY A 62 3.12 -6.70 -5.66
N LEU A 63 4.42 -6.85 -5.51
CA LEU A 63 4.99 -8.05 -4.92
C LEU A 63 4.61 -8.20 -3.44
N SER A 64 4.71 -7.12 -2.68
CA SER A 64 4.37 -7.19 -1.26
C SER A 64 2.92 -7.55 -1.06
N THR A 65 2.03 -7.01 -1.90
CA THR A 65 0.62 -7.32 -1.82
C THR A 65 0.39 -8.81 -2.06
N LEU A 66 1.07 -9.36 -3.04
CA LEU A 66 0.95 -10.77 -3.36
C LEU A 66 1.43 -11.64 -2.20
N ILE A 67 2.56 -11.26 -1.60
CA ILE A 67 3.09 -12.00 -0.47
C ILE A 67 2.14 -11.94 0.71
N PHE A 68 1.57 -10.77 0.99
CA PHE A 68 0.62 -10.62 2.07
C PHE A 68 -0.62 -11.47 1.84
N LEU A 69 -1.13 -11.49 0.62
CA LEU A 69 -2.28 -12.32 0.30
C LEU A 69 -1.99 -13.79 0.56
N TYR A 70 -0.84 -14.24 0.12
CA TYR A 70 -0.44 -15.62 0.33
C TYR A 70 -0.32 -15.95 1.81
N ALA A 71 0.33 -15.06 2.55
CA ALA A 71 0.52 -15.27 3.98
C ALA A 71 -0.81 -15.30 4.73
N ILE A 72 -1.71 -14.40 4.36
CA ILE A 72 -3.01 -14.34 5.01
C ILE A 72 -3.79 -15.63 4.76
N ARG A 73 -3.79 -16.10 3.53
CA ARG A 73 -4.49 -17.33 3.20
C ARG A 73 -3.93 -18.51 3.97
N ARG A 74 -2.62 -18.58 4.11
CA ARG A 74 -1.97 -19.71 4.79
C ARG A 74 -2.24 -19.67 6.28
N THR A 75 -2.20 -18.49 6.88
CA THR A 75 -2.33 -18.41 8.34
C THR A 75 -3.75 -18.47 8.83
N THR A 76 -4.69 -17.89 8.09
CA THR A 76 -6.08 -17.91 8.51
C THR A 76 -6.84 -19.09 7.99
N GLY A 77 -6.20 -19.94 7.19
CA GLY A 77 -6.89 -21.03 6.57
C GLY A 77 -7.90 -20.55 5.53
N ALA A 78 -7.83 -19.30 5.17
CA ALA A 78 -8.69 -18.70 4.17
C ALA A 78 -10.16 -18.67 4.58
N GLU A 79 -10.45 -18.78 5.85
CA GLU A 79 -11.83 -18.80 6.29
C GLU A 79 -12.49 -17.45 6.14
N ASP A 80 -11.72 -16.37 6.38
CA ASP A 80 -12.24 -15.02 6.29
C ASP A 80 -11.90 -14.38 4.96
N SER A 81 -11.36 -15.12 4.03
CA SER A 81 -10.94 -14.58 2.73
C SER A 81 -12.14 -14.43 1.80
N PRO A 82 -12.21 -13.31 1.08
CA PRO A 82 -13.30 -13.14 0.11
C PRO A 82 -13.20 -14.08 -1.10
N TRP A 83 -12.01 -14.58 -1.36
CA TRP A 83 -11.81 -15.51 -2.48
C TRP A 83 -11.95 -16.96 -2.08
N ARG A 84 -12.27 -17.22 -0.85
CA ARG A 84 -12.51 -18.57 -0.39
C ARG A 84 -13.93 -19.00 -0.71
N ASN A 85 -14.08 -20.20 -1.13
CA ASN A 85 -15.44 -20.73 -1.42
C ASN A 85 -16.17 -21.10 -0.16
#